data_7c81fda2f25310b011f5f6803debe0b2
#
_entry.id   7c81fda2f25310b011f5f6803debe0b2
#
_cell.length_a   1.000
_cell.length_b   1.000
_cell.length_c   1.000
_cell.angle_alpha   90.00
_cell.angle_beta   90.00
_cell.angle_gamma   90.00
#
_symmetry.space_group_name_H-M   'P 1'
#
loop_
_entity.id
_entity.type
_entity.pdbx_description
1 polymer ?
#
loop_
_entity_poly.entity_id
_entity_poly.type
_entity_poly.pdbx_seq_one_letter_code
_entity_poly.pdbx_strand_id
1 'polypeptide(L)'
;MKTYFKPVLIASVVGLAIGMSACSEARTADKNAADQVSAAAAPAAAPIAAANWDIQASSSHIRFTAKQEGSPFSGEFQAFSGIINFDPAAPQNGSVKITVPLKSVDAGSNDRNSTLPGKVWFSAKAFPEAVYTSTDISQDGDGYIAKGELTLKDLSVPLDIPFNLDINGDTAVMTGAVEMDRTQWNVGAAPWDTDEWVSKSVSLDLQVTAKKLN
;
A
#
# COMPACT_ATOMS: atom_id res chain seq x y z
N MET A 1 -12.94 -51.26 12.59
CA MET A 1 -14.28 -51.56 12.10
C MET A 1 -14.44 -50.88 10.75
N LYS A 2 -14.48 -51.68 9.68
CA LYS A 2 -14.66 -51.28 8.28
C LYS A 2 -16.14 -51.03 8.00
N THR A 3 -16.52 -49.97 7.34
CA THR A 3 -17.79 -49.93 6.61
C THR A 3 -17.60 -49.17 5.31
N TYR A 4 -17.64 -49.96 4.25
CA TYR A 4 -17.76 -49.56 2.83
C TYR A 4 -19.21 -49.17 2.56
N PHE A 5 -19.45 -48.13 1.73
CA PHE A 5 -20.68 -48.01 0.97
C PHE A 5 -20.39 -47.74 -0.49
N LYS A 6 -21.01 -48.58 -1.33
CA LYS A 6 -20.88 -48.71 -2.78
C LYS A 6 -21.87 -47.76 -3.52
N PRO A 7 -21.65 -47.58 -4.84
CA PRO A 7 -22.38 -46.62 -5.66
C PRO A 7 -23.69 -47.21 -6.22
N VAL A 8 -24.65 -46.34 -6.56
CA VAL A 8 -25.83 -46.68 -7.35
C VAL A 8 -25.74 -46.03 -8.72
N LEU A 9 -25.62 -46.88 -9.72
CA LEU A 9 -25.86 -46.63 -11.14
C LEU A 9 -27.36 -46.74 -11.42
N ILE A 10 -27.97 -45.82 -12.13
CA ILE A 10 -29.20 -46.02 -12.86
C ILE A 10 -29.05 -45.50 -14.28
N ALA A 11 -29.20 -46.43 -15.21
CA ALA A 11 -29.16 -46.26 -16.65
C ALA A 11 -30.59 -46.20 -17.24
N SER A 12 -30.67 -45.70 -18.46
CA SER A 12 -31.68 -45.88 -19.51
C SER A 12 -32.96 -45.01 -19.43
N VAL A 13 -33.31 -44.35 -20.54
CA VAL A 13 -34.05 -44.93 -21.67
C VAL A 13 -34.06 -43.97 -22.89
N VAL A 14 -33.92 -44.57 -24.05
CA VAL A 14 -33.96 -44.10 -25.42
C VAL A 14 -35.38 -43.63 -25.79
N GLY A 15 -35.46 -42.57 -26.62
CA GLY A 15 -36.69 -42.14 -27.33
C GLY A 15 -36.33 -41.43 -28.61
N LEU A 16 -36.45 -42.17 -29.72
CA LEU A 16 -36.24 -41.78 -31.10
C LEU A 16 -37.56 -41.22 -31.68
N ALA A 17 -37.57 -40.03 -32.25
CA ALA A 17 -38.58 -39.60 -33.18
C ALA A 17 -38.02 -38.66 -34.26
N ILE A 18 -38.21 -39.08 -35.49
CA ILE A 18 -37.83 -38.47 -36.76
C ILE A 18 -38.92 -37.46 -37.17
N GLY A 19 -38.51 -36.32 -37.67
CA GLY A 19 -39.43 -35.37 -38.30
C GLY A 19 -38.64 -34.37 -39.15
N MET A 20 -38.79 -34.55 -40.48
CA MET A 20 -38.14 -33.75 -41.54
C MET A 20 -38.85 -32.39 -41.76
N SER A 21 -38.07 -31.44 -42.17
CA SER A 21 -38.26 -30.53 -43.32
C SER A 21 -38.40 -29.03 -43.05
N ALA A 22 -37.62 -28.36 -43.81
CA ALA A 22 -37.78 -27.10 -44.56
C ALA A 22 -36.99 -25.88 -44.06
N CYS A 23 -36.07 -25.57 -44.92
CA CYS A 23 -35.43 -24.28 -45.28
C CYS A 23 -36.06 -23.00 -44.74
N SER A 24 -35.26 -22.10 -44.23
CA SER A 24 -35.02 -20.77 -44.82
C SER A 24 -34.10 -19.90 -44.00
N GLU A 25 -33.11 -19.37 -44.70
CA GLU A 25 -32.39 -18.10 -44.53
C GLU A 25 -31.69 -17.69 -43.25
N ALA A 26 -30.47 -17.49 -43.51
CA ALA A 26 -29.43 -16.71 -42.83
C ALA A 26 -29.89 -15.55 -41.93
N ARG A 27 -29.41 -15.58 -40.68
CA ARG A 27 -28.95 -14.39 -39.98
C ARG A 27 -27.84 -14.79 -39.02
N THR A 28 -26.66 -14.43 -39.41
CA THR A 28 -25.47 -14.36 -38.54
C THR A 28 -25.81 -13.48 -37.35
N ALA A 29 -25.97 -14.07 -36.19
CA ALA A 29 -25.94 -13.35 -34.91
C ALA A 29 -24.64 -13.68 -34.22
N ASP A 30 -23.79 -12.70 -34.20
CA ASP A 30 -22.56 -12.60 -33.44
C ASP A 30 -22.81 -12.97 -31.97
N LYS A 31 -22.29 -14.12 -31.55
CA LYS A 31 -22.12 -14.46 -30.12
C LYS A 31 -20.70 -14.18 -29.75
N ASN A 32 -20.42 -12.92 -29.45
CA ASN A 32 -19.23 -12.53 -28.67
C ASN A 32 -19.68 -11.52 -27.62
N ALA A 33 -20.49 -11.97 -26.67
CA ALA A 33 -20.60 -11.33 -25.38
C ALA A 33 -19.43 -11.89 -24.53
N ALA A 34 -18.22 -11.46 -24.82
CA ALA A 34 -17.10 -11.61 -23.89
C ALA A 34 -17.39 -10.75 -22.67
N ASP A 35 -17.49 -11.42 -21.56
CA ASP A 35 -17.56 -10.89 -20.19
C ASP A 35 -16.40 -9.89 -20.00
N GLN A 36 -16.66 -8.61 -20.23
CA GLN A 36 -15.78 -7.52 -19.85
C GLN A 36 -15.97 -7.31 -18.36
N VAL A 37 -15.19 -8.05 -17.58
CA VAL A 37 -14.89 -7.65 -16.20
C VAL A 37 -14.18 -6.31 -16.30
N SER A 38 -14.95 -5.24 -16.12
CA SER A 38 -14.42 -3.89 -15.95
C SER A 38 -13.58 -3.89 -14.67
N ALA A 39 -12.28 -4.03 -14.85
CA ALA A 39 -11.35 -3.70 -13.79
C ALA A 39 -11.59 -2.22 -13.46
N ALA A 40 -12.15 -1.96 -12.29
CA ALA A 40 -12.25 -0.61 -11.77
C ALA A 40 -10.83 -0.06 -11.72
N ALA A 41 -10.51 0.89 -12.59
CA ALA A 41 -9.27 1.61 -12.54
C ALA A 41 -9.18 2.28 -11.18
N ALA A 42 -8.09 2.03 -10.47
CA ALA A 42 -7.75 2.78 -9.26
C ALA A 42 -7.82 4.27 -9.60
N PRO A 43 -8.35 5.13 -8.72
CA PRO A 43 -8.42 6.56 -8.98
C PRO A 43 -7.01 7.07 -9.28
N ALA A 44 -6.82 7.66 -10.45
CA ALA A 44 -5.56 8.26 -10.83
C ALA A 44 -5.20 9.32 -9.78
N ALA A 45 -3.99 9.22 -9.23
CA ALA A 45 -3.48 10.21 -8.28
C ALA A 45 -3.62 11.61 -8.89
N ALA A 46 -4.18 12.54 -8.12
CA ALA A 46 -4.34 13.92 -8.55
C ALA A 46 -2.96 14.53 -8.90
N PRO A 47 -2.87 15.47 -9.84
CA PRO A 47 -1.62 16.16 -10.13
C PRO A 47 -1.05 16.77 -8.85
N ILE A 48 0.22 16.44 -8.54
CA ILE A 48 0.88 16.99 -7.35
C ILE A 48 1.13 18.48 -7.63
N ALA A 49 0.48 19.34 -6.86
CA ALA A 49 0.68 20.78 -6.93
C ALA A 49 2.14 21.16 -6.55
N ALA A 50 2.58 22.34 -6.94
CA ALA A 50 3.89 22.84 -6.54
C ALA A 50 4.01 22.88 -5.01
N ALA A 51 5.18 22.50 -4.47
CA ALA A 51 5.44 22.55 -3.04
C ALA A 51 5.28 23.98 -2.52
N ASN A 52 4.65 24.13 -1.36
CA ASN A 52 4.63 25.38 -0.59
C ASN A 52 5.33 25.25 0.77
N TRP A 53 5.86 24.05 1.07
CA TRP A 53 6.64 23.76 2.26
C TRP A 53 7.94 23.03 1.91
N ASP A 54 9.02 23.37 2.58
CA ASP A 54 10.35 22.77 2.45
C ASP A 54 10.69 21.94 3.69
N ILE A 55 10.96 20.64 3.51
CA ILE A 55 11.22 19.69 4.62
C ILE A 55 12.59 19.98 5.23
N GLN A 56 12.61 20.14 6.56
CA GLN A 56 13.83 20.30 7.35
C GLN A 56 14.29 18.92 7.85
N ALA A 57 15.12 18.23 7.06
CA ALA A 57 15.54 16.85 7.35
C ALA A 57 16.15 16.64 8.72
N SER A 58 16.95 17.61 9.23
CA SER A 58 17.59 17.52 10.54
C SER A 58 16.63 17.56 11.74
N SER A 59 15.38 17.97 11.52
CA SER A 59 14.33 18.07 12.54
C SER A 59 13.12 17.18 12.21
N SER A 60 13.34 16.22 11.32
CA SER A 60 12.29 15.31 10.82
C SER A 60 12.76 13.87 10.93
N HIS A 61 11.83 12.94 11.14
CA HIS A 61 12.15 11.51 11.15
C HIS A 61 10.99 10.66 10.63
N ILE A 62 11.35 9.51 10.08
CA ILE A 62 10.45 8.40 9.77
C ILE A 62 11.00 7.19 10.53
N ARG A 63 10.39 6.85 11.65
CA ARG A 63 10.76 5.73 12.52
C ARG A 63 9.78 4.60 12.36
N PHE A 64 10.27 3.40 12.58
CA PHE A 64 9.42 2.21 12.63
C PHE A 64 9.75 1.37 13.86
N THR A 65 8.74 0.63 14.32
CA THR A 65 8.88 -0.38 15.38
C THR A 65 8.23 -1.67 14.93
N ALA A 66 8.95 -2.77 15.10
CA ALA A 66 8.50 -4.12 14.84
C ALA A 66 8.96 -5.05 15.97
N LYS A 67 8.57 -6.33 15.92
CA LYS A 67 9.06 -7.34 16.86
C LYS A 67 9.87 -8.40 16.12
N GLN A 68 10.97 -8.82 16.69
CA GLN A 68 11.76 -9.98 16.26
C GLN A 68 11.79 -10.98 17.40
N GLU A 69 11.31 -12.21 17.17
CA GLU A 69 11.19 -13.26 18.20
C GLU A 69 10.48 -12.75 19.47
N GLY A 70 9.40 -11.98 19.27
CA GLY A 70 8.61 -11.38 20.34
C GLY A 70 9.20 -10.12 20.98
N SER A 71 10.50 -9.82 20.77
CA SER A 71 11.18 -8.64 21.33
C SER A 71 11.03 -7.44 20.41
N PRO A 72 10.63 -6.26 20.91
CA PRO A 72 10.51 -5.06 20.09
C PRO A 72 11.90 -4.54 19.68
N PHE A 73 11.97 -4.02 18.47
CA PHE A 73 13.09 -3.24 17.99
C PHE A 73 12.58 -2.05 17.19
N SER A 74 13.35 -0.99 17.15
CA SER A 74 13.04 0.21 16.37
C SER A 74 14.15 0.50 15.38
N GLY A 75 13.80 1.19 14.34
CA GLY A 75 14.73 1.73 13.36
C GLY A 75 14.18 3.01 12.75
N GLU A 76 14.99 3.64 11.91
CA GLU A 76 14.56 4.83 11.16
C GLU A 76 15.17 4.84 9.77
N PHE A 77 14.56 5.62 8.88
CA PHE A 77 15.14 5.92 7.59
C PHE A 77 15.92 7.23 7.70
N GLN A 78 17.23 7.16 7.48
CA GLN A 78 18.18 8.28 7.64
C GLN A 78 18.04 9.37 6.57
N ALA A 79 17.28 9.09 5.50
CA ALA A 79 17.04 10.03 4.43
C ALA A 79 15.61 9.88 3.88
N PHE A 80 14.99 10.99 3.59
CA PHE A 80 13.76 11.09 2.80
C PHE A 80 13.64 12.49 2.21
N SER A 81 12.81 12.64 1.22
CA SER A 81 12.47 13.91 0.60
C SER A 81 10.98 13.95 0.29
N GLY A 82 10.46 15.12 -0.03
CA GLY A 82 9.05 15.22 -0.37
C GLY A 82 8.66 16.53 -1.01
N ILE A 83 7.47 16.48 -1.60
CA ILE A 83 6.74 17.65 -2.12
C ILE A 83 5.51 17.78 -1.23
N ILE A 84 5.40 18.88 -0.52
CA ILE A 84 4.27 19.18 0.35
C ILE A 84 3.63 20.47 -0.13
N ASN A 85 2.37 20.37 -0.53
CA ASN A 85 1.47 21.49 -0.74
C ASN A 85 0.30 21.34 0.23
N PHE A 86 0.22 22.22 1.21
CA PHE A 86 -0.81 22.14 2.23
C PHE A 86 -1.18 23.52 2.77
N ASP A 87 -2.48 23.75 2.87
CA ASP A 87 -3.07 24.93 3.52
C ASP A 87 -4.14 24.43 4.55
N PRO A 88 -3.95 24.70 5.84
CA PRO A 88 -4.94 24.33 6.86
C PRO A 88 -6.34 24.89 6.63
N ALA A 89 -6.46 26.04 5.94
CA ALA A 89 -7.75 26.64 5.61
C ALA A 89 -8.48 25.91 4.48
N ALA A 90 -7.76 25.10 3.68
CA ALA A 90 -8.30 24.36 2.54
C ALA A 90 -7.60 23.00 2.39
N PRO A 91 -7.64 22.11 3.40
CA PRO A 91 -6.90 20.86 3.44
C PRO A 91 -7.20 19.95 2.24
N GLN A 92 -8.43 19.97 1.73
CA GLN A 92 -8.86 19.18 0.56
C GLN A 92 -8.14 19.56 -0.74
N ASN A 93 -7.47 20.71 -0.80
CA ASN A 93 -6.64 21.12 -1.93
C ASN A 93 -5.16 20.72 -1.72
N GLY A 94 -4.85 20.12 -0.58
CA GLY A 94 -3.52 19.69 -0.21
C GLY A 94 -3.06 18.45 -0.99
N SER A 95 -1.75 18.33 -1.16
CA SER A 95 -1.12 17.14 -1.72
C SER A 95 0.25 16.91 -1.09
N VAL A 96 0.56 15.64 -0.82
CA VAL A 96 1.83 15.22 -0.23
C VAL A 96 2.38 14.05 -1.03
N LYS A 97 3.65 14.14 -1.39
CA LYS A 97 4.43 13.01 -1.89
C LYS A 97 5.73 12.93 -1.12
N ILE A 98 5.97 11.79 -0.46
CA ILE A 98 7.20 11.50 0.27
C ILE A 98 7.93 10.36 -0.41
N THR A 99 9.22 10.51 -0.63
CA THR A 99 10.11 9.49 -1.20
C THR A 99 11.19 9.13 -0.20
N VAL A 100 11.31 7.83 0.07
CA VAL A 100 12.23 7.29 1.06
C VAL A 100 13.21 6.32 0.38
N PRO A 101 14.50 6.63 0.29
CA PRO A 101 15.51 5.69 -0.17
C PRO A 101 15.63 4.49 0.77
N LEU A 102 15.29 3.29 0.31
CA LEU A 102 15.22 2.09 1.15
C LEU A 102 16.59 1.65 1.72
N LYS A 103 17.69 2.05 1.09
CA LYS A 103 19.04 1.82 1.59
C LYS A 103 19.42 2.71 2.76
N SER A 104 18.62 3.73 3.07
CA SER A 104 18.87 4.61 4.22
C SER A 104 18.38 4.02 5.54
N VAL A 105 17.88 2.80 5.55
CA VAL A 105 17.38 2.14 6.75
C VAL A 105 18.49 1.90 7.76
N ASP A 106 18.27 2.32 9.00
CA ASP A 106 19.02 1.91 10.18
C ASP A 106 18.06 1.26 11.18
N ALA A 107 18.22 -0.02 11.41
CA ALA A 107 17.38 -0.83 12.31
C ALA A 107 18.11 -1.17 13.61
N GLY A 108 19.12 -0.37 13.99
CA GLY A 108 19.85 -0.45 15.25
C GLY A 108 20.73 -1.70 15.39
N SER A 109 21.00 -2.43 14.30
CA SER A 109 21.94 -3.56 14.33
C SER A 109 22.52 -3.82 12.94
N ASN A 110 23.80 -4.19 12.89
CA ASN A 110 24.49 -4.49 11.63
C ASN A 110 23.81 -5.62 10.86
N ASP A 111 23.30 -6.64 11.54
CA ASP A 111 22.62 -7.77 10.91
C ASP A 111 21.33 -7.32 10.23
N ARG A 112 20.51 -6.53 10.90
CA ARG A 112 19.29 -5.98 10.31
C ARG A 112 19.59 -5.00 9.18
N ASN A 113 20.57 -4.12 9.37
CA ASN A 113 20.97 -3.12 8.36
C ASN A 113 21.50 -3.78 7.08
N SER A 114 22.18 -4.93 7.19
CA SER A 114 22.65 -5.71 6.04
C SER A 114 21.53 -6.53 5.38
N THR A 115 20.55 -6.98 6.17
CA THR A 115 19.47 -7.89 5.73
C THR A 115 18.31 -7.14 5.07
N LEU A 116 17.87 -6.02 5.65
CA LEU A 116 16.67 -5.29 5.20
C LEU A 116 16.73 -4.82 3.74
N PRO A 117 17.87 -4.35 3.18
CA PRO A 117 17.94 -4.01 1.75
C PRO A 117 17.86 -5.22 0.81
N GLY A 118 17.95 -6.44 1.35
CA GLY A 118 18.00 -7.69 0.59
C GLY A 118 16.70 -8.02 -0.15
N LYS A 119 16.79 -8.99 -1.09
CA LYS A 119 15.71 -9.39 -2.03
C LYS A 119 14.42 -9.82 -1.32
N VAL A 120 14.52 -10.53 -0.20
CA VAL A 120 13.37 -11.04 0.57
C VAL A 120 12.66 -9.89 1.29
N TRP A 121 13.38 -8.86 1.70
CA TRP A 121 12.87 -7.71 2.42
C TRP A 121 12.53 -6.57 1.46
N PHE A 122 13.27 -5.50 1.45
CA PHE A 122 12.97 -4.33 0.63
C PHE A 122 13.34 -4.51 -0.85
N SER A 123 14.21 -5.46 -1.18
CA SER A 123 14.75 -5.62 -2.55
C SER A 123 15.30 -4.30 -3.13
N ALA A 124 16.01 -3.54 -2.30
CA ALA A 124 16.41 -2.15 -2.57
C ALA A 124 17.34 -1.97 -3.78
N LYS A 125 17.84 -3.08 -4.36
CA LYS A 125 18.55 -3.04 -5.65
C LYS A 125 17.58 -2.90 -6.82
N ALA A 126 16.43 -3.57 -6.76
CA ALA A 126 15.41 -3.54 -7.81
C ALA A 126 14.42 -2.38 -7.60
N PHE A 127 14.09 -2.11 -6.34
CA PHE A 127 13.16 -1.08 -5.90
C PHE A 127 13.89 -0.16 -4.92
N PRO A 128 14.57 0.88 -5.39
CA PRO A 128 15.45 1.68 -4.52
C PRO A 128 14.70 2.55 -3.51
N GLU A 129 13.42 2.81 -3.76
CA GLU A 129 12.63 3.78 -3.01
C GLU A 129 11.26 3.22 -2.60
N ALA A 130 10.76 3.71 -1.48
CA ALA A 130 9.34 3.69 -1.13
C ALA A 130 8.75 5.08 -1.38
N VAL A 131 7.51 5.14 -1.88
CA VAL A 131 6.84 6.40 -2.20
C VAL A 131 5.44 6.40 -1.60
N TYR A 132 5.16 7.38 -0.74
CA TYR A 132 3.80 7.68 -0.32
C TYR A 132 3.26 8.85 -1.14
N THR A 133 2.03 8.73 -1.63
CA THR A 133 1.33 9.80 -2.34
C THR A 133 -0.08 9.94 -1.79
N SER A 134 -0.43 11.14 -1.29
CA SER A 134 -1.79 11.40 -0.84
C SER A 134 -2.75 11.50 -2.02
N THR A 135 -3.97 11.02 -1.82
CA THR A 135 -5.10 11.16 -2.76
C THR A 135 -6.13 12.17 -2.26
N ASP A 136 -6.21 12.35 -0.95
CA ASP A 136 -7.09 13.30 -0.27
C ASP A 136 -6.48 13.68 1.07
N ILE A 137 -6.69 14.91 1.51
CA ILE A 137 -6.38 15.35 2.87
C ILE A 137 -7.60 16.05 3.44
N SER A 138 -8.08 15.60 4.58
CA SER A 138 -9.26 16.15 5.23
C SER A 138 -9.03 16.36 6.71
N GLN A 139 -9.85 17.22 7.32
CA GLN A 139 -9.85 17.41 8.77
C GLN A 139 -10.47 16.20 9.45
N ASP A 140 -9.88 15.76 10.55
CA ASP A 140 -10.37 14.68 11.41
C ASP A 140 -10.24 15.09 12.87
N GLY A 141 -11.38 15.48 13.47
CA GLY A 141 -11.40 16.08 14.81
C GLY A 141 -10.55 17.34 14.88
N ASP A 142 -9.60 17.37 15.82
CA ASP A 142 -8.63 18.47 16.00
C ASP A 142 -7.39 18.30 15.09
N GLY A 143 -7.28 17.18 14.39
CA GLY A 143 -6.18 16.85 13.47
C GLY A 143 -6.63 16.71 12.04
N TYR A 144 -5.87 15.94 11.29
CA TYR A 144 -6.09 15.67 9.86
C TYR A 144 -5.88 14.18 9.57
N ILE A 145 -6.43 13.74 8.45
CA ILE A 145 -6.11 12.45 7.86
C ILE A 145 -5.65 12.65 6.41
N ALA A 146 -4.47 12.14 6.08
CA ALA A 146 -4.01 12.03 4.71
C ALA A 146 -4.35 10.62 4.22
N LYS A 147 -5.34 10.50 3.34
CA LYS A 147 -5.63 9.28 2.61
C LYS A 147 -4.67 9.20 1.44
N GLY A 148 -4.11 8.02 1.21
CA GLY A 148 -3.13 7.88 0.16
C GLY A 148 -2.72 6.45 -0.09
N GLU A 149 -1.67 6.29 -0.88
CA GLU A 149 -1.10 5.00 -1.22
C GLU A 149 0.40 5.00 -0.91
N LEU A 150 0.85 3.93 -0.26
CA LEU A 150 2.27 3.63 -0.13
C LEU A 150 2.66 2.63 -1.22
N THR A 151 3.56 3.04 -2.10
CA THR A 151 4.19 2.16 -3.08
C THR A 151 5.51 1.65 -2.52
N LEU A 152 5.63 0.34 -2.39
CA LEU A 152 6.83 -0.35 -1.93
C LEU A 152 6.98 -1.66 -2.70
N LYS A 153 8.16 -1.97 -3.25
CA LYS A 153 8.41 -3.15 -4.10
C LYS A 153 7.42 -3.26 -5.27
N ASP A 154 7.10 -2.14 -5.90
CA ASP A 154 6.17 -2.05 -7.05
C ASP A 154 4.71 -2.43 -6.71
N LEU A 155 4.38 -2.47 -5.42
CA LEU A 155 3.02 -2.69 -4.93
C LEU A 155 2.51 -1.42 -4.26
N SER A 156 1.41 -0.86 -4.79
CA SER A 156 0.71 0.28 -4.20
C SER A 156 -0.45 -0.24 -3.36
N VAL A 157 -0.44 0.11 -2.08
CA VAL A 157 -1.48 -0.29 -1.12
C VAL A 157 -1.99 0.96 -0.41
N PRO A 158 -3.31 1.11 -0.25
CA PRO A 158 -3.87 2.23 0.52
C PRO A 158 -3.29 2.28 1.93
N LEU A 159 -2.90 3.47 2.36
CA LEU A 159 -2.42 3.75 3.70
C LEU A 159 -2.90 5.14 4.13
N ASP A 160 -3.83 5.16 5.07
CA ASP A 160 -4.36 6.39 5.64
C ASP A 160 -3.49 6.80 6.84
N ILE A 161 -3.00 8.03 6.84
CA ILE A 161 -2.10 8.54 7.87
C ILE A 161 -2.83 9.65 8.66
N PRO A 162 -3.31 9.37 9.89
CA PRO A 162 -3.78 10.40 10.79
C PRO A 162 -2.58 11.22 11.29
N PHE A 163 -2.75 12.54 11.37
CA PHE A 163 -1.69 13.42 11.84
C PHE A 163 -2.22 14.67 12.53
N ASN A 164 -1.39 15.22 13.42
CA ASN A 164 -1.56 16.54 13.99
C ASN A 164 -0.60 17.52 13.32
N LEU A 165 -0.98 18.77 13.28
CA LEU A 165 -0.19 19.84 12.68
C LEU A 165 -0.16 21.04 13.60
N ASP A 166 1.05 21.51 13.91
CA ASP A 166 1.29 22.76 14.61
C ASP A 166 2.02 23.72 13.68
N ILE A 167 1.49 24.92 13.48
CA ILE A 167 2.07 25.96 12.65
C ILE A 167 2.39 27.18 13.52
N ASN A 168 3.68 27.52 13.57
CA ASN A 168 4.16 28.71 14.25
C ASN A 168 4.96 29.59 13.28
N GLY A 169 4.34 30.68 12.83
CA GLY A 169 4.90 31.53 11.77
C GLY A 169 5.12 30.76 10.47
N ASP A 170 6.38 30.70 10.03
CA ASP A 170 6.78 30.02 8.80
C ASP A 170 7.23 28.55 9.04
N THR A 171 7.05 28.04 10.24
CA THR A 171 7.43 26.67 10.59
C THR A 171 6.19 25.84 10.89
N ALA A 172 6.09 24.69 10.24
CA ALA A 172 5.08 23.68 10.49
C ALA A 172 5.74 22.41 11.07
N VAL A 173 5.12 21.81 12.06
CA VAL A 173 5.49 20.50 12.63
C VAL A 173 4.30 19.57 12.50
N MET A 174 4.44 18.54 11.68
CA MET A 174 3.49 17.46 11.55
C MET A 174 3.98 16.29 12.40
N THR A 175 3.07 15.65 13.15
CA THR A 175 3.30 14.41 13.86
C THR A 175 2.19 13.42 13.55
N GLY A 176 2.55 12.19 13.25
CA GLY A 176 1.60 11.14 12.91
C GLY A 176 2.10 9.76 13.32
N ALA A 177 1.15 8.84 13.52
CA ALA A 177 1.47 7.44 13.77
C ALA A 177 0.48 6.56 13.02
N VAL A 178 0.99 5.49 12.43
CA VAL A 178 0.17 4.52 11.70
C VAL A 178 0.73 3.12 11.84
N GLU A 179 -0.15 2.13 11.89
CA GLU A 179 0.20 0.71 11.91
C GLU A 179 -0.10 0.10 10.53
N MET A 180 0.82 -0.73 10.04
CA MET A 180 0.69 -1.37 8.74
C MET A 180 1.13 -2.83 8.78
N ASP A 181 0.55 -3.67 7.93
CA ASP A 181 1.01 -5.04 7.71
C ASP A 181 2.02 -5.07 6.56
N ARG A 182 3.31 -5.30 6.89
CA ARG A 182 4.41 -5.35 5.92
C ARG A 182 4.24 -6.38 4.81
N THR A 183 3.45 -7.43 5.05
CA THR A 183 3.26 -8.51 4.08
C THR A 183 2.42 -8.10 2.88
N GLN A 184 1.64 -7.02 2.99
CA GLN A 184 0.88 -6.46 1.88
C GLN A 184 1.81 -5.97 0.73
N TRP A 185 3.05 -5.64 1.05
CA TRP A 185 4.09 -5.28 0.06
C TRP A 185 5.11 -6.40 -0.17
N ASN A 186 4.81 -7.63 0.23
CA ASN A 186 5.74 -8.76 0.16
C ASN A 186 7.10 -8.46 0.85
N VAL A 187 7.10 -7.64 1.90
CA VAL A 187 8.29 -7.38 2.72
C VAL A 187 8.45 -8.50 3.72
N GLY A 188 9.56 -9.25 3.64
CA GLY A 188 9.75 -10.48 4.39
C GLY A 188 8.88 -11.60 3.82
N ALA A 189 9.06 -11.94 2.54
CA ALA A 189 8.41 -13.10 1.93
C ALA A 189 8.86 -14.42 2.59
N ALA A 190 8.16 -15.52 2.30
CA ALA A 190 8.39 -16.81 2.92
C ALA A 190 9.89 -17.16 3.04
N PRO A 191 10.32 -17.68 4.20
CA PRO A 191 9.54 -18.13 5.35
C PRO A 191 9.21 -17.04 6.40
N TRP A 192 9.44 -15.75 6.10
CA TRP A 192 9.32 -14.62 7.02
C TRP A 192 7.94 -13.93 7.00
N ASP A 193 6.99 -14.47 6.26
CA ASP A 193 5.62 -13.95 6.07
C ASP A 193 4.66 -14.32 7.20
N THR A 194 5.19 -14.81 8.33
CA THR A 194 4.45 -15.13 9.56
C THR A 194 4.92 -14.25 10.73
N ASP A 195 4.18 -14.28 11.86
CA ASP A 195 4.57 -13.59 13.09
C ASP A 195 5.58 -14.39 13.95
N GLU A 196 6.00 -15.57 13.49
CA GLU A 196 6.89 -16.45 14.27
C GLU A 196 8.25 -15.80 14.55
N TRP A 197 8.84 -15.19 13.51
CA TRP A 197 10.18 -14.61 13.61
C TRP A 197 10.18 -13.09 13.63
N VAL A 198 9.38 -12.47 12.76
CA VAL A 198 9.27 -11.01 12.66
C VAL A 198 7.80 -10.64 12.52
N SER A 199 7.30 -9.77 13.38
CA SER A 199 5.90 -9.34 13.35
C SER A 199 5.50 -8.84 11.96
N LYS A 200 4.29 -9.21 11.52
CA LYS A 200 3.68 -8.64 10.31
C LYS A 200 3.34 -7.17 10.51
N SER A 201 2.83 -6.86 11.71
CA SER A 201 2.54 -5.50 12.07
C SER A 201 3.82 -4.69 12.32
N VAL A 202 3.87 -3.53 11.72
CA VAL A 202 4.90 -2.51 11.86
C VAL A 202 4.23 -1.18 12.18
N SER A 203 4.63 -0.56 13.28
CA SER A 203 4.18 0.80 13.62
C SER A 203 5.15 1.81 13.03
N LEU A 204 4.63 2.84 12.37
CA LEU A 204 5.39 4.00 11.93
C LEU A 204 5.12 5.17 12.87
N ASP A 205 6.17 5.88 13.24
CA ASP A 205 6.16 7.17 13.93
C ASP A 205 6.79 8.22 13.02
N LEU A 206 6.03 9.27 12.74
CA LEU A 206 6.35 10.25 11.73
C LEU A 206 6.42 11.63 12.37
N GLN A 207 7.53 12.33 12.15
CA GLN A 207 7.63 13.75 12.41
C GLN A 207 8.24 14.45 11.20
N VAL A 208 7.53 15.44 10.69
CA VAL A 208 8.01 16.27 9.59
C VAL A 208 7.95 17.72 10.04
N THR A 209 9.12 18.33 10.12
CA THR A 209 9.25 19.77 10.29
C THR A 209 9.50 20.39 8.93
N ALA A 210 8.74 21.41 8.57
CA ALA A 210 8.86 22.08 7.29
C ALA A 210 8.82 23.60 7.45
N LYS A 211 9.47 24.30 6.51
CA LYS A 211 9.41 25.76 6.40
C LYS A 211 8.60 26.17 5.20
N LYS A 212 7.81 27.24 5.37
CA LYS A 212 7.03 27.81 4.30
C LYS A 212 7.95 28.37 3.21
N LEU A 213 7.67 28.02 1.97
CA LEU A 213 8.32 28.60 0.80
C LEU A 213 7.66 29.95 0.48
N ASN A 214 8.50 30.96 0.21
CA ASN A 214 8.07 32.32 -0.16
C ASN A 214 7.79 32.43 -1.66
#